data_6616a339eebe7ede9b503d622f081be1
#
_entry.id   6616a339eebe7ede9b503d622f081be1
#
_cell.length_a   1.000
_cell.length_b   1.000
_cell.length_c   1.000
_cell.angle_alpha   90.00
_cell.angle_beta   90.00
_cell.angle_gamma   90.00
#
_symmetry.space_group_name_H-M   'P 1'
#
loop_
_entity.id
_entity.type
_entity.pdbx_description
1 polymer ?
#
loop_
_entity_poly.entity_id
_entity_poly.type
_entity_poly.pdbx_seq_one_letter_code
_entity_poly.pdbx_strand_id
1 'polypeptide(L)'
;MYQNSTIDVENTFFIHSGCDVMVFKNAKLKLGSGYINRYCKIRCYEEITIGNNVAISENFTIWDSDAHEIIGNGNPTAPIVIGNKVWIGTNVTVLKGVTIGDGAVIAAGSLVNKDIPENCLAAGVPAKVIRTNVQWK
;
A
#
# COMPACT_ATOMS: atom_id res chain seq x y z
N MET A 1 -7.77 16.05 -3.37
CA MET A 1 -6.55 16.53 -2.67
C MET A 1 -6.92 17.67 -1.73
N TYR A 2 -6.26 17.71 -0.61
CA TYR A 2 -6.46 18.75 0.40
C TYR A 2 -5.28 19.76 0.42
N GLN A 3 -5.37 20.78 1.25
CA GLN A 3 -4.38 21.86 1.33
C GLN A 3 -2.97 21.31 1.60
N ASN A 4 -1.98 21.81 0.84
CA ASN A 4 -0.55 21.45 0.95
C ASN A 4 -0.27 19.96 0.80
N SER A 5 -1.19 19.20 0.22
CA SER A 5 -0.96 17.79 -0.12
C SER A 5 -0.28 17.68 -1.48
N THR A 6 0.49 16.61 -1.66
CA THR A 6 1.18 16.35 -2.92
C THR A 6 0.97 14.93 -3.41
N ILE A 7 0.92 14.78 -4.73
CA ILE A 7 1.04 13.49 -5.41
C ILE A 7 2.23 13.61 -6.35
N ASP A 8 3.30 12.89 -6.05
CA ASP A 8 4.52 12.86 -6.84
C ASP A 8 4.60 11.55 -7.62
N VAL A 9 4.70 11.62 -8.94
CA VAL A 9 4.84 10.44 -9.80
C VAL A 9 6.20 10.50 -10.48
N GLU A 10 7.07 9.55 -10.13
CA GLU A 10 8.44 9.50 -10.64
C GLU A 10 8.50 9.04 -12.10
N ASN A 11 7.72 8.03 -12.42
CA ASN A 11 7.67 7.41 -13.75
C ASN A 11 6.22 7.31 -14.23
N THR A 12 5.90 6.30 -15.04
CA THR A 12 4.53 6.07 -15.49
C THR A 12 3.79 5.17 -14.51
N PHE A 13 2.71 5.68 -13.95
CA PHE A 13 1.87 4.95 -13.02
C PHE A 13 0.41 5.00 -13.47
N PHE A 14 -0.19 3.84 -13.71
CA PHE A 14 -1.58 3.74 -14.16
C PHE A 14 -2.52 3.52 -12.97
N ILE A 15 -3.55 4.33 -12.88
CA ILE A 15 -4.64 4.15 -11.93
C ILE A 15 -5.91 3.94 -12.74
N HIS A 16 -6.49 2.75 -12.64
CA HIS A 16 -7.66 2.37 -13.41
C HIS A 16 -8.96 2.94 -12.83
N SER A 17 -10.04 2.79 -13.57
CA SER A 17 -11.32 3.39 -13.24
C SER A 17 -11.92 2.89 -11.91
N GLY A 18 -12.70 3.74 -11.27
CA GLY A 18 -13.37 3.43 -10.00
C GLY A 18 -12.46 3.52 -8.77
N CYS A 19 -11.21 3.93 -8.93
CA CYS A 19 -10.33 4.17 -7.79
C CYS A 19 -10.66 5.49 -7.12
N ASP A 20 -10.63 5.48 -5.79
CA ASP A 20 -10.87 6.64 -4.95
C ASP A 20 -9.60 7.00 -4.17
N VAL A 21 -8.97 8.10 -4.58
CA VAL A 21 -7.69 8.56 -4.03
C VAL A 21 -7.90 9.85 -3.25
N MET A 22 -7.66 9.80 -1.95
CA MET A 22 -7.72 10.98 -1.08
C MET A 22 -6.36 11.20 -0.41
N VAL A 23 -5.76 12.37 -0.67
CA VAL A 23 -4.52 12.81 -0.05
C VAL A 23 -4.84 14.01 0.83
N PHE A 24 -4.78 13.79 2.13
CA PHE A 24 -5.23 14.75 3.13
C PHE A 24 -4.21 15.88 3.35
N LYS A 25 -4.57 16.85 4.17
CA LYS A 25 -3.77 18.06 4.41
C LYS A 25 -2.33 17.70 4.80
N ASN A 26 -1.37 18.30 4.12
CA ASN A 26 0.08 18.11 4.30
C ASN A 26 0.59 16.69 4.00
N ALA A 27 -0.26 15.79 3.51
CA ALA A 27 0.15 14.43 3.22
C ALA A 27 0.85 14.31 1.86
N LYS A 28 1.64 13.25 1.70
CA LYS A 28 2.42 12.98 0.48
C LYS A 28 2.15 11.58 -0.03
N LEU A 29 1.65 11.48 -1.25
CA LEU A 29 1.54 10.23 -1.98
C LEU A 29 2.64 10.17 -3.04
N LYS A 30 3.55 9.22 -2.95
CA LYS A 30 4.66 9.03 -3.88
C LYS A 30 4.46 7.74 -4.65
N LEU A 31 4.49 7.84 -5.98
CA LEU A 31 4.28 6.71 -6.89
C LEU A 31 5.49 6.57 -7.82
N GLY A 32 6.02 5.38 -7.93
CA GLY A 32 7.10 5.05 -8.87
C GLY A 32 6.56 4.70 -10.25
N SER A 33 6.42 3.42 -10.55
CA SER A 33 5.86 2.91 -11.80
C SER A 33 5.04 1.64 -11.58
N GLY A 34 4.13 1.37 -12.50
CA GLY A 34 3.28 0.19 -12.43
C GLY A 34 1.80 0.54 -12.56
N TYR A 35 0.95 -0.24 -11.91
CA TYR A 35 -0.49 0.02 -11.97
C TYR A 35 -1.23 -0.39 -10.70
N ILE A 36 -2.33 0.30 -10.49
CA ILE A 36 -3.40 -0.09 -9.56
C ILE A 36 -4.65 -0.33 -10.39
N ASN A 37 -5.22 -1.52 -10.27
CA ASN A 37 -6.41 -1.93 -10.99
C ASN A 37 -7.66 -1.25 -10.42
N ARG A 38 -8.84 -1.69 -10.83
CA ARG A 38 -10.12 -1.01 -10.55
C ARG A 38 -10.55 -1.06 -9.08
N TYR A 39 -11.33 -0.06 -8.69
CA TYR A 39 -12.05 -0.01 -7.42
C TYR A 39 -11.14 -0.02 -6.19
N CYS A 40 -9.98 0.59 -6.30
CA CYS A 40 -9.05 0.71 -5.19
C CYS A 40 -9.31 1.98 -4.37
N LYS A 41 -8.89 1.95 -3.12
CA LYS A 41 -9.00 3.08 -2.19
C LYS A 41 -7.62 3.41 -1.61
N ILE A 42 -7.23 4.67 -1.79
CA ILE A 42 -6.01 5.22 -1.17
C ILE A 42 -6.43 6.32 -0.22
N ARG A 43 -6.06 6.19 1.04
CA ARG A 43 -6.31 7.17 2.09
C ARG A 43 -4.96 7.56 2.71
N CYS A 44 -4.40 8.66 2.22
CA CYS A 44 -3.08 9.14 2.61
C CYS A 44 -3.23 10.33 3.56
N TYR A 45 -2.96 10.12 4.83
CA TYR A 45 -3.02 11.13 5.89
C TYR A 45 -1.64 11.69 6.23
N GLU A 46 -0.59 10.93 6.02
CA GLU A 46 0.80 11.30 6.32
C GLU A 46 1.69 11.06 5.11
N GLU A 47 2.07 9.84 4.84
CA GLU A 47 2.88 9.50 3.69
C GLU A 47 2.66 8.04 3.25
N ILE A 48 2.39 7.86 1.96
CA ILE A 48 2.35 6.55 1.31
C ILE A 48 3.31 6.59 0.14
N THR A 49 4.24 5.63 0.10
CA THR A 49 5.18 5.44 -1.00
C THR A 49 4.93 4.09 -1.66
N ILE A 50 4.75 4.10 -2.98
CA ILE A 50 4.64 2.90 -3.80
C ILE A 50 5.77 2.95 -4.82
N GLY A 51 6.61 1.93 -4.85
CA GLY A 51 7.82 1.87 -5.66
C GLY A 51 7.58 1.64 -7.14
N ASN A 52 8.59 1.10 -7.81
CA ASN A 52 8.58 0.87 -9.25
C ASN A 52 8.18 -0.58 -9.60
N ASN A 53 7.61 -0.77 -10.79
CA ASN A 53 7.23 -2.08 -11.33
C ASN A 53 6.26 -2.85 -10.43
N VAL A 54 5.34 -2.13 -9.79
CA VAL A 54 4.33 -2.75 -8.93
C VAL A 54 3.11 -3.17 -9.74
N ALA A 55 2.48 -4.27 -9.32
CA ALA A 55 1.25 -4.77 -9.89
C ALA A 55 0.22 -4.94 -8.76
N ILE A 56 -0.76 -4.07 -8.71
CA ILE A 56 -1.79 -4.07 -7.68
C ILE A 56 -3.15 -4.41 -8.30
N SER A 57 -3.75 -5.49 -7.82
CA SER A 57 -5.02 -6.02 -8.33
C SER A 57 -6.23 -5.23 -7.84
N GLU A 58 -7.43 -5.65 -8.21
CA GLU A 58 -8.69 -4.95 -7.92
C GLU A 58 -9.03 -4.95 -6.43
N ASN A 59 -9.82 -3.96 -6.03
CA ASN A 59 -10.34 -3.80 -4.65
C ASN A 59 -9.24 -3.71 -3.59
N PHE A 60 -8.12 -3.09 -3.92
CA PHE A 60 -7.04 -2.81 -2.98
C PHE A 60 -7.40 -1.62 -2.09
N THR A 61 -7.09 -1.72 -0.81
CA THR A 61 -7.22 -0.62 0.14
C THR A 61 -5.90 -0.38 0.86
N ILE A 62 -5.45 0.86 0.86
CA ILE A 62 -4.26 1.28 1.61
C ILE A 62 -4.59 2.53 2.42
N TRP A 63 -4.24 2.50 3.72
CA TRP A 63 -4.66 3.52 4.65
C TRP A 63 -3.61 3.70 5.75
N ASP A 64 -2.94 4.84 5.76
CA ASP A 64 -1.85 5.14 6.69
C ASP A 64 -2.31 5.76 8.02
N SER A 65 -3.60 5.64 8.35
CA SER A 65 -4.21 6.22 9.54
C SER A 65 -5.28 5.32 10.12
N ASP A 66 -5.45 5.39 11.44
CA ASP A 66 -6.63 4.83 12.12
C ASP A 66 -7.85 5.77 12.00
N ALA A 67 -7.67 6.97 11.41
CA ALA A 67 -8.64 8.06 11.31
C ALA A 67 -9.07 8.65 12.67
N HIS A 68 -8.98 7.88 13.72
CA HIS A 68 -9.28 8.28 15.10
C HIS A 68 -8.15 7.89 16.04
N GLU A 69 -8.02 8.62 17.14
CA GLU A 69 -7.04 8.30 18.17
C GLU A 69 -7.56 7.17 19.08
N ILE A 70 -6.77 6.12 19.20
CA ILE A 70 -6.97 5.12 20.25
C ILE A 70 -6.12 5.54 21.43
N ILE A 71 -6.76 5.94 22.52
CA ILE A 71 -6.07 6.45 23.70
C ILE A 71 -5.06 5.42 24.22
N GLY A 72 -3.79 5.85 24.35
CA GLY A 72 -2.70 4.98 24.79
C GLY A 72 -2.04 4.15 23.68
N ASN A 73 -2.47 4.28 22.43
CA ASN A 73 -1.96 3.49 21.31
C ASN A 73 -1.03 4.28 20.37
N GLY A 74 -0.50 5.42 20.81
CA GLY A 74 0.41 6.24 20.02
C GLY A 74 -0.27 7.05 18.93
N ASN A 75 0.49 7.45 17.91
CA ASN A 75 0.00 8.26 16.81
C ASN A 75 -1.04 7.51 15.97
N PRO A 76 -2.14 8.19 15.56
CA PRO A 76 -3.12 7.58 14.67
C PRO A 76 -2.59 7.35 13.25
N THR A 77 -1.51 8.03 12.85
CA THR A 77 -0.89 7.87 11.53
C THR A 77 0.50 7.23 11.62
N ALA A 78 0.88 6.50 10.58
CA ALA A 78 2.25 6.04 10.38
C ALA A 78 2.48 5.75 8.88
N PRO A 79 3.60 6.19 8.29
CA PRO A 79 3.87 6.02 6.87
C PRO A 79 3.81 4.56 6.42
N ILE A 80 3.39 4.36 5.17
CA ILE A 80 3.41 3.05 4.52
C ILE A 80 4.39 3.10 3.36
N VAL A 81 5.19 2.05 3.22
CA VAL A 81 6.11 1.88 2.10
C VAL A 81 5.83 0.55 1.42
N ILE A 82 5.51 0.60 0.14
CA ILE A 82 5.49 -0.56 -0.75
C ILE A 82 6.72 -0.47 -1.65
N GLY A 83 7.57 -1.47 -1.60
CA GLY A 83 8.83 -1.50 -2.34
C GLY A 83 8.66 -1.69 -3.84
N ASN A 84 9.76 -2.02 -4.51
CA ASN A 84 9.78 -2.25 -5.95
C ASN A 84 9.36 -3.68 -6.29
N LYS A 85 8.78 -3.85 -7.47
CA LYS A 85 8.38 -5.17 -7.97
C LYS A 85 7.53 -5.96 -6.96
N VAL A 86 6.57 -5.31 -6.35
CA VAL A 86 5.61 -5.93 -5.43
C VAL A 86 4.34 -6.27 -6.20
N TRP A 87 3.85 -7.49 -5.99
CA TRP A 87 2.55 -7.93 -6.51
C TRP A 87 1.55 -8.07 -5.38
N ILE A 88 0.45 -7.35 -5.47
CA ILE A 88 -0.63 -7.39 -4.50
C ILE A 88 -1.87 -7.98 -5.17
N GLY A 89 -2.37 -9.07 -4.61
CA GLY A 89 -3.57 -9.75 -5.08
C GLY A 89 -4.85 -8.95 -4.83
N THR A 90 -5.97 -9.47 -5.31
CA THR A 90 -7.27 -8.81 -5.16
C THR A 90 -7.75 -8.78 -3.70
N ASN A 91 -8.53 -7.76 -3.34
CA ASN A 91 -9.12 -7.60 -2.00
C ASN A 91 -8.10 -7.58 -0.86
N VAL A 92 -6.95 -6.95 -1.06
CA VAL A 92 -5.93 -6.79 -0.03
C VAL A 92 -6.08 -5.43 0.64
N THR A 93 -5.90 -5.42 1.95
CA THR A 93 -5.85 -4.19 2.76
C THR A 93 -4.47 -4.05 3.40
N VAL A 94 -3.85 -2.87 3.26
CA VAL A 94 -2.57 -2.52 3.90
C VAL A 94 -2.81 -1.38 4.89
N LEU A 95 -2.41 -1.60 6.12
CA LEU A 95 -2.62 -0.66 7.22
C LEU A 95 -1.36 0.14 7.55
N LYS A 96 -1.56 1.18 8.36
CA LYS A 96 -0.51 2.14 8.74
C LYS A 96 0.76 1.47 9.27
N GLY A 97 1.90 2.10 8.98
CA GLY A 97 3.21 1.71 9.49
C GLY A 97 3.85 0.51 8.82
N VAL A 98 3.19 -0.09 7.83
CA VAL A 98 3.67 -1.29 7.15
C VAL A 98 4.70 -0.94 6.08
N THR A 99 5.79 -1.70 6.04
CA THR A 99 6.73 -1.75 4.92
C THR A 99 6.64 -3.11 4.24
N ILE A 100 6.34 -3.12 2.95
CA ILE A 100 6.37 -4.32 2.11
C ILE A 100 7.65 -4.28 1.29
N GLY A 101 8.52 -5.27 1.48
CA GLY A 101 9.84 -5.33 0.85
C GLY A 101 9.78 -5.62 -0.64
N ASP A 102 10.87 -5.31 -1.34
CA ASP A 102 11.00 -5.50 -2.78
C ASP A 102 10.74 -6.96 -3.18
N GLY A 103 10.04 -7.16 -4.29
CA GLY A 103 9.76 -8.49 -4.81
C GLY A 103 8.73 -9.31 -4.02
N ALA A 104 8.15 -8.75 -2.98
CA ALA A 104 7.14 -9.46 -2.19
C ALA A 104 5.84 -9.67 -2.97
N VAL A 105 5.12 -10.72 -2.60
CA VAL A 105 3.80 -11.05 -3.12
C VAL A 105 2.82 -11.15 -1.96
N ILE A 106 1.70 -10.45 -2.07
CA ILE A 106 0.63 -10.50 -1.09
C ILE A 106 -0.56 -11.22 -1.71
N ALA A 107 -0.93 -12.35 -1.12
CA ALA A 107 -2.04 -13.16 -1.62
C ALA A 107 -3.39 -12.45 -1.48
N ALA A 108 -4.32 -12.76 -2.38
CA ALA A 108 -5.66 -12.21 -2.38
C ALA A 108 -6.37 -12.37 -1.02
N GLY A 109 -7.14 -11.37 -0.64
CA GLY A 109 -7.93 -11.39 0.59
C GLY A 109 -7.14 -11.14 1.87
N SER A 110 -5.86 -10.80 1.77
CA SER A 110 -5.00 -10.59 2.94
C SER A 110 -5.20 -9.23 3.59
N LEU A 111 -4.97 -9.17 4.89
CA LEU A 111 -4.87 -7.93 5.66
C LEU A 111 -3.45 -7.79 6.20
N VAL A 112 -2.70 -6.82 5.69
CA VAL A 112 -1.29 -6.60 6.05
C VAL A 112 -1.22 -5.54 7.14
N ASN A 113 -0.87 -5.96 8.36
CA ASN A 113 -0.72 -5.09 9.52
C ASN A 113 0.69 -5.14 10.13
N LYS A 114 1.61 -5.86 9.51
CA LYS A 114 3.02 -5.96 9.90
C LYS A 114 3.90 -5.98 8.65
N ASP A 115 5.16 -5.62 8.80
CA ASP A 115 6.12 -5.61 7.69
C ASP A 115 6.24 -6.99 7.04
N ILE A 116 6.38 -6.98 5.72
CA ILE A 116 6.62 -8.17 4.92
C ILE A 116 8.04 -8.06 4.34
N PRO A 117 8.91 -9.04 4.59
CA PRO A 117 10.26 -9.05 4.05
C PRO A 117 10.29 -9.13 2.52
N GLU A 118 11.40 -8.74 1.94
CA GLU A 118 11.61 -8.84 0.50
C GLU A 118 11.52 -10.29 0.01
N ASN A 119 11.08 -10.47 -1.23
CA ASN A 119 10.98 -11.76 -1.91
C ASN A 119 10.21 -12.83 -1.13
N CYS A 120 9.22 -12.42 -0.35
CA CYS A 120 8.36 -13.32 0.41
C CYS A 120 6.93 -13.28 -0.12
N LEU A 121 6.25 -14.43 -0.02
CA LEU A 121 4.81 -14.53 -0.19
C LEU A 121 4.15 -14.50 1.18
N ALA A 122 3.28 -13.54 1.40
CA ALA A 122 2.49 -13.42 2.62
C ALA A 122 1.00 -13.60 2.31
N ALA A 123 0.28 -14.21 3.25
CA ALA A 123 -1.15 -14.46 3.10
C ALA A 123 -1.87 -14.47 4.43
N GLY A 124 -3.16 -14.15 4.40
CA GLY A 124 -4.07 -14.31 5.51
C GLY A 124 -4.52 -13.02 6.19
N VAL A 125 -5.31 -13.18 7.24
CA VAL A 125 -5.85 -12.11 8.08
C VAL A 125 -5.57 -12.44 9.56
N PRO A 126 -4.53 -11.87 10.17
CA PRO A 126 -3.51 -11.02 9.57
C PRO A 126 -2.56 -11.80 8.65
N ALA A 127 -2.00 -11.11 7.66
CA ALA A 127 -1.06 -11.72 6.72
C ALA A 127 0.22 -12.17 7.43
N LYS A 128 0.67 -13.38 7.08
CA LYS A 128 1.93 -13.95 7.57
C LYS A 128 2.73 -14.50 6.40
N VAL A 129 4.05 -14.46 6.50
CA VAL A 129 4.93 -15.08 5.50
C VAL A 129 4.68 -16.59 5.47
N ILE A 130 4.30 -17.10 4.29
CA ILE A 130 4.08 -18.52 4.06
C ILE A 130 5.12 -19.14 3.15
N ARG A 131 5.90 -18.31 2.46
CA ARG A 131 6.96 -18.78 1.55
C ARG A 131 8.02 -17.70 1.40
N THR A 132 9.29 -18.11 1.35
CA THR A 132 10.45 -17.25 1.11
C THR A 132 11.04 -17.53 -0.26
N ASN A 133 11.94 -16.63 -0.73
CA ASN A 133 12.63 -16.75 -2.01
C ASN A 133 11.66 -16.91 -3.20
N VAL A 134 10.57 -16.17 -3.20
CA VAL A 134 9.64 -16.15 -4.32
C VAL A 134 10.12 -15.18 -5.40
N GLN A 135 9.79 -15.50 -6.64
CA GLN A 135 9.96 -14.60 -7.79
C GLN A 135 8.67 -14.64 -8.62
N TRP A 136 8.29 -13.50 -9.16
CA TRP A 136 7.13 -13.40 -10.03
C TRP A 136 7.45 -12.58 -11.28
N LYS A 137 6.66 -12.82 -12.33
CA LYS A 137 6.78 -12.13 -13.61
C LYS A 137 5.46 -11.46 -13.98
#